data_2ba9403f7a2fc621f1047ad18259cc41
#
_entry.id   2ba9403f7a2fc621f1047ad18259cc41
#
_cell.length_a   1.000
_cell.length_b   1.000
_cell.length_c   1.000
_cell.angle_alpha   90.00
_cell.angle_beta   90.00
_cell.angle_gamma   90.00
#
_symmetry.space_group_name_H-M   'P 1'
#
loop_
_entity.id
_entity.type
_entity.pdbx_description
1 polymer ?
#
loop_
_entity_poly.entity_id
_entity_poly.type
_entity_poly.pdbx_seq_one_letter_code
_entity_poly.pdbx_strand_id
1 'polypeptide(L)'
;MSAPPDLPDVVRRAFEVSRRAGFAFFCRNETGRLLATLAATRSGTLAEIGTGTGVGTAWLRSGIRDDGHILTAELDSRLADAAASIFADDDRVEVLAADWSTLQDKGPFSLLFLDSREPKASGPDAIADLVEPGGLVVLDDFTPCSTWPPVHDGRVDVLREQWLTDERFTTVEVMVAPDASVLIATKS
;
A
#
# COMPACT_ATOMS: atom_id res chain seq x y z
N MET A 1 -10.09 12.47 -13.60
CA MET A 1 -8.65 12.53 -13.88
C MET A 1 -8.34 11.78 -15.16
N SER A 2 -7.36 12.21 -15.94
CA SER A 2 -6.96 11.50 -17.16
C SER A 2 -6.06 10.32 -16.79
N ALA A 3 -6.38 9.13 -17.30
CA ALA A 3 -5.57 7.93 -17.12
C ALA A 3 -5.58 7.10 -18.42
N PRO A 4 -4.49 6.38 -18.75
CA PRO A 4 -4.50 5.44 -19.86
C PRO A 4 -5.62 4.41 -19.66
N PRO A 5 -6.33 4.01 -20.73
CA PRO A 5 -7.41 3.03 -20.62
C PRO A 5 -6.86 1.63 -20.30
N ASP A 6 -5.62 1.35 -20.72
CA ASP A 6 -5.02 0.03 -20.57
C ASP A 6 -4.41 -0.15 -19.19
N LEU A 7 -4.60 -1.34 -18.62
CA LEU A 7 -3.99 -1.78 -17.37
C LEU A 7 -2.76 -2.65 -17.69
N PRO A 8 -1.71 -2.60 -16.83
CA PRO A 8 -0.62 -3.57 -16.91
C PRO A 8 -1.14 -5.01 -16.84
N ASP A 9 -0.49 -5.94 -17.55
CA ASP A 9 -0.94 -7.33 -17.64
C ASP A 9 -1.06 -8.01 -16.28
N VAL A 10 -0.10 -7.75 -15.39
CA VAL A 10 -0.12 -8.30 -14.01
C VAL A 10 -1.31 -7.78 -13.22
N VAL A 11 -1.68 -6.51 -13.38
CA VAL A 11 -2.85 -5.90 -12.71
C VAL A 11 -4.15 -6.49 -13.27
N ARG A 12 -4.22 -6.71 -14.58
CA ARG A 12 -5.39 -7.35 -15.21
C ARG A 12 -5.59 -8.77 -14.68
N ARG A 13 -4.50 -9.55 -14.54
CA ARG A 13 -4.56 -10.89 -13.93
C ARG A 13 -5.04 -10.82 -12.47
N ALA A 14 -4.56 -9.85 -11.69
CA ALA A 14 -4.99 -9.67 -10.31
C ALA A 14 -6.50 -9.39 -10.20
N PHE A 15 -7.06 -8.54 -11.06
CA PHE A 15 -8.52 -8.32 -11.10
C PHE A 15 -9.31 -9.57 -11.50
N GLU A 16 -8.79 -10.41 -12.39
CA GLU A 16 -9.43 -11.69 -12.72
C GLU A 16 -9.45 -12.64 -11.53
N VAL A 17 -8.36 -12.71 -10.76
CA VAL A 17 -8.28 -13.51 -9.53
C VAL A 17 -9.26 -12.97 -8.49
N SER A 18 -9.30 -11.65 -8.25
CA SER A 18 -10.24 -11.00 -7.35
C SER A 18 -11.70 -11.34 -7.68
N ARG A 19 -12.05 -11.25 -8.95
CA ARG A 19 -13.40 -11.58 -9.41
C ARG A 19 -13.75 -13.05 -9.17
N ARG A 20 -12.81 -13.98 -9.41
CA ARG A 20 -13.02 -15.41 -9.17
C ARG A 20 -13.15 -15.73 -7.68
N ALA A 21 -12.40 -15.03 -6.84
CA ALA A 21 -12.45 -15.16 -5.39
C ALA A 21 -13.67 -14.47 -4.76
N GLY A 22 -14.45 -13.67 -5.52
CA GLY A 22 -15.55 -12.85 -4.99
C GLY A 22 -15.07 -11.74 -4.06
N PHE A 23 -13.81 -11.30 -4.18
CA PHE A 23 -13.22 -10.27 -3.34
C PHE A 23 -13.32 -8.91 -4.04
N ALA A 24 -13.89 -7.91 -3.34
CA ALA A 24 -14.14 -6.58 -3.88
C ALA A 24 -13.40 -5.45 -3.13
N PHE A 25 -12.67 -5.78 -2.07
CA PHE A 25 -11.94 -4.83 -1.24
C PHE A 25 -10.48 -4.74 -1.70
N PHE A 26 -10.25 -4.02 -2.76
CA PHE A 26 -8.90 -3.79 -3.32
C PHE A 26 -8.74 -2.30 -3.64
N CYS A 27 -7.50 -1.83 -3.64
CA CYS A 27 -7.21 -0.44 -3.93
C CYS A 27 -7.73 0.00 -5.31
N ARG A 28 -8.10 1.27 -5.43
CA ARG A 28 -8.57 1.86 -6.69
C ARG A 28 -7.46 1.91 -7.73
N ASN A 29 -7.84 1.97 -9.00
CA ASN A 29 -6.87 2.13 -10.10
C ASN A 29 -6.04 3.42 -9.97
N GLU A 30 -6.63 4.48 -9.43
CA GLU A 30 -5.96 5.76 -9.19
C GLU A 30 -4.87 5.62 -8.13
N THR A 31 -5.18 5.00 -6.99
CA THR A 31 -4.19 4.62 -5.97
C THR A 31 -3.12 3.70 -6.57
N GLY A 32 -3.53 2.68 -7.32
CA GLY A 32 -2.62 1.75 -7.95
C GLY A 32 -1.62 2.41 -8.92
N ARG A 33 -2.07 3.37 -9.73
CA ARG A 33 -1.16 4.14 -10.61
C ARG A 33 -0.19 5.00 -9.83
N LEU A 34 -0.63 5.58 -8.71
CA LEU A 34 0.25 6.29 -7.80
C LEU A 34 1.30 5.36 -7.21
N LEU A 35 0.89 4.17 -6.74
CA LEU A 35 1.82 3.15 -6.22
C LEU A 35 2.86 2.75 -7.25
N ALA A 36 2.45 2.45 -8.49
CA ALA A 36 3.37 2.12 -9.58
C ALA A 36 4.37 3.27 -9.85
N THR A 37 3.89 4.52 -9.84
CA THR A 37 4.73 5.70 -10.04
C THR A 37 5.75 5.86 -8.92
N LEU A 38 5.33 5.70 -7.65
CA LEU A 38 6.22 5.79 -6.50
C LEU A 38 7.22 4.62 -6.48
N ALA A 39 6.76 3.39 -6.78
CA ALA A 39 7.61 2.21 -6.87
C ALA A 39 8.74 2.38 -7.89
N ALA A 40 8.47 3.02 -9.04
CA ALA A 40 9.47 3.29 -10.07
C ALA A 40 10.63 4.20 -9.59
N THR A 41 10.42 4.93 -8.50
CA THR A 41 11.45 5.80 -7.90
C THR A 41 12.27 5.10 -6.81
N ARG A 42 11.93 3.86 -6.46
CA ARG A 42 12.56 3.11 -5.37
C ARG A 42 13.48 2.01 -5.90
N SER A 43 14.44 1.65 -5.07
CA SER A 43 15.29 0.48 -5.24
C SER A 43 15.21 -0.38 -3.98
N GLY A 44 15.71 -1.62 -4.04
CA GLY A 44 15.66 -2.54 -2.90
C GLY A 44 14.27 -3.14 -2.66
N THR A 45 13.92 -3.38 -1.41
CA THR A 45 12.68 -4.08 -1.05
C THR A 45 11.56 -3.09 -0.73
N LEU A 46 10.43 -3.28 -1.41
CA LEU A 46 9.16 -2.65 -1.09
C LEU A 46 8.29 -3.63 -0.31
N ALA A 47 7.40 -3.12 0.53
CA ALA A 47 6.48 -3.99 1.23
C ALA A 47 5.02 -3.52 1.15
N GLU A 48 4.09 -4.46 1.32
CA GLU A 48 2.66 -4.21 1.45
C GLU A 48 2.09 -4.96 2.64
N ILE A 49 1.21 -4.32 3.38
CA ILE A 49 0.45 -4.93 4.47
C ILE A 49 -1.04 -4.89 4.12
N GLY A 50 -1.62 -6.08 3.93
CA GLY A 50 -2.98 -6.25 3.44
C GLY A 50 -3.01 -6.53 1.94
N THR A 51 -2.46 -7.67 1.56
CA THR A 51 -2.36 -8.11 0.16
C THR A 51 -3.73 -8.28 -0.51
N GLY A 52 -4.73 -8.72 0.28
CA GLY A 52 -5.98 -9.17 -0.29
C GLY A 52 -5.76 -10.25 -1.36
N THR A 53 -6.29 -10.02 -2.55
CA THR A 53 -6.07 -10.89 -3.72
C THR A 53 -4.93 -10.42 -4.63
N GLY A 54 -4.06 -9.50 -4.16
CA GLY A 54 -2.84 -9.10 -4.84
C GLY A 54 -2.96 -7.94 -5.83
N VAL A 55 -4.03 -7.15 -5.80
CA VAL A 55 -4.20 -6.01 -6.72
C VAL A 55 -3.21 -4.89 -6.41
N GLY A 56 -3.02 -4.50 -5.13
CA GLY A 56 -2.03 -3.51 -4.71
C GLY A 56 -0.61 -3.98 -5.03
N THR A 57 -0.29 -5.24 -4.68
CA THR A 57 0.98 -5.88 -5.05
C THR A 57 1.24 -5.83 -6.56
N ALA A 58 0.21 -6.11 -7.38
CA ALA A 58 0.33 -6.09 -8.85
C ALA A 58 0.62 -4.67 -9.38
N TRP A 59 0.05 -3.64 -8.78
CA TRP A 59 0.36 -2.26 -9.12
C TRP A 59 1.79 -1.89 -8.73
N LEU A 60 2.23 -2.22 -7.50
CA LEU A 60 3.63 -2.05 -7.09
C LEU A 60 4.56 -2.76 -8.08
N ARG A 61 4.26 -4.04 -8.40
CA ARG A 61 5.05 -4.87 -9.31
C ARG A 61 5.14 -4.28 -10.72
N SER A 62 4.11 -3.62 -11.19
CA SER A 62 4.11 -2.97 -12.50
C SER A 62 5.03 -1.76 -12.58
N GLY A 63 5.41 -1.18 -11.44
CA GLY A 63 6.25 0.01 -11.35
C GLY A 63 7.67 -0.24 -10.89
N ILE A 64 7.96 -1.33 -10.15
CA ILE A 64 9.31 -1.54 -9.60
C ILE A 64 10.37 -1.66 -10.68
N ARG A 65 11.59 -1.23 -10.33
CA ARG A 65 12.78 -1.37 -11.16
C ARG A 65 13.24 -2.84 -11.22
N ASP A 66 14.16 -3.14 -12.11
CA ASP A 66 14.65 -4.52 -12.32
C ASP A 66 15.35 -5.10 -11.08
N ASP A 67 15.91 -4.25 -10.23
CA ASP A 67 16.57 -4.60 -8.97
C ASP A 67 15.63 -4.58 -7.74
N GLY A 68 14.34 -4.26 -7.95
CA GLY A 68 13.34 -4.15 -6.88
C GLY A 68 12.70 -5.50 -6.55
N HIS A 69 12.39 -5.68 -5.25
CA HIS A 69 11.64 -6.82 -4.73
C HIS A 69 10.42 -6.34 -3.96
N ILE A 70 9.37 -7.15 -3.90
CA ILE A 70 8.16 -6.88 -3.13
C ILE A 70 7.91 -8.02 -2.15
N LEU A 71 7.70 -7.65 -0.90
CA LEU A 71 7.26 -8.53 0.15
C LEU A 71 5.88 -8.10 0.63
N THR A 72 4.89 -8.98 0.59
CA THR A 72 3.53 -8.65 0.98
C THR A 72 2.96 -9.66 1.98
N ALA A 73 2.19 -9.18 2.97
CA ALA A 73 1.62 -10.02 4.03
C ALA A 73 0.10 -9.93 4.05
N GLU A 74 -0.54 -11.10 4.09
CA GLU A 74 -2.00 -11.29 4.17
C GLU A 74 -2.34 -12.30 5.26
N LEU A 75 -3.26 -11.91 6.15
CA LEU A 75 -3.66 -12.74 7.28
C LEU A 75 -4.58 -13.90 6.86
N ASP A 76 -5.48 -13.68 5.90
CA ASP A 76 -6.34 -14.74 5.35
C ASP A 76 -5.55 -15.58 4.34
N SER A 77 -5.20 -16.80 4.73
CA SER A 77 -4.40 -17.71 3.89
C SER A 77 -5.04 -17.98 2.53
N ARG A 78 -6.37 -17.96 2.40
CA ARG A 78 -7.05 -18.18 1.11
C ARG A 78 -6.85 -17.01 0.17
N LEU A 79 -6.82 -15.77 0.70
CA LEU A 79 -6.52 -14.58 -0.08
C LEU A 79 -5.02 -14.54 -0.44
N ALA A 80 -4.16 -14.90 0.51
CA ALA A 80 -2.72 -15.01 0.26
C ALA A 80 -2.41 -16.04 -0.84
N ASP A 81 -3.03 -17.24 -0.81
CA ASP A 81 -2.88 -18.25 -1.86
C ASP A 81 -3.36 -17.76 -3.21
N ALA A 82 -4.50 -17.02 -3.24
CA ALA A 82 -5.01 -16.43 -4.46
C ALA A 82 -4.03 -15.39 -5.03
N ALA A 83 -3.48 -14.51 -4.18
CA ALA A 83 -2.47 -13.54 -4.57
C ALA A 83 -1.18 -14.22 -5.06
N ALA A 84 -0.67 -15.22 -4.34
CA ALA A 84 0.54 -15.97 -4.70
C ALA A 84 0.42 -16.61 -6.08
N SER A 85 -0.78 -17.06 -6.48
CA SER A 85 -1.01 -17.63 -7.81
C SER A 85 -0.75 -16.67 -8.97
N ILE A 86 -0.83 -15.35 -8.73
CA ILE A 86 -0.55 -14.32 -9.74
C ILE A 86 0.94 -14.20 -10.03
N PHE A 87 1.75 -14.43 -9.00
CA PHE A 87 3.19 -14.18 -8.98
C PHE A 87 4.02 -15.48 -8.96
N ALA A 88 3.41 -16.64 -9.23
CA ALA A 88 4.06 -17.94 -9.12
C ALA A 88 5.36 -18.06 -9.95
N ASP A 89 5.43 -17.35 -11.07
CA ASP A 89 6.60 -17.34 -11.98
C ASP A 89 7.41 -16.02 -11.86
N ASP A 90 7.21 -15.24 -10.80
CA ASP A 90 7.87 -13.96 -10.58
C ASP A 90 8.64 -13.94 -9.25
N ASP A 91 9.93 -14.20 -9.32
CA ASP A 91 10.84 -14.32 -8.17
C ASP A 91 11.07 -12.99 -7.42
N ARG A 92 10.54 -11.89 -7.94
CA ARG A 92 10.61 -10.57 -7.31
C ARG A 92 9.45 -10.27 -6.37
N VAL A 93 8.47 -11.17 -6.26
CA VAL A 93 7.30 -11.00 -5.37
C VAL A 93 7.18 -12.19 -4.45
N GLU A 94 7.25 -11.94 -3.14
CA GLU A 94 7.00 -12.94 -2.10
C GLU A 94 5.70 -12.60 -1.37
N VAL A 95 4.74 -13.52 -1.37
CA VAL A 95 3.46 -13.39 -0.65
C VAL A 95 3.51 -14.25 0.60
N LEU A 96 3.36 -13.63 1.77
CA LEU A 96 3.34 -14.27 3.07
C LEU A 96 1.90 -14.46 3.55
N ALA A 97 1.48 -15.70 3.76
CA ALA A 97 0.24 -16.03 4.46
C ALA A 97 0.48 -15.90 5.97
N ALA A 98 0.54 -14.67 6.48
CA ALA A 98 0.98 -14.38 7.85
C ALA A 98 0.44 -13.03 8.35
N ASP A 99 0.49 -12.86 9.66
CA ASP A 99 0.30 -11.57 10.29
C ASP A 99 1.39 -10.57 9.87
N TRP A 100 1.03 -9.29 9.73
CA TRP A 100 1.95 -8.24 9.29
C TRP A 100 3.16 -8.04 10.20
N SER A 101 3.07 -8.44 11.46
CA SER A 101 4.20 -8.40 12.39
C SER A 101 5.41 -9.21 11.93
N THR A 102 5.20 -10.21 11.06
CA THR A 102 6.29 -10.97 10.43
C THR A 102 7.20 -10.12 9.53
N LEU A 103 6.75 -8.93 9.13
CA LEU A 103 7.55 -7.98 8.36
C LEU A 103 8.54 -7.18 9.22
N GLN A 104 8.36 -7.16 10.56
CA GLN A 104 9.20 -6.36 11.47
C GLN A 104 10.68 -6.73 11.39
N ASP A 105 10.99 -8.00 11.21
CA ASP A 105 12.37 -8.49 11.10
C ASP A 105 12.90 -8.52 9.65
N LYS A 106 12.10 -8.07 8.68
CA LYS A 106 12.43 -8.11 7.24
C LYS A 106 12.71 -6.72 6.63
N GLY A 107 12.44 -5.66 7.39
CA GLY A 107 12.75 -4.28 7.00
C GLY A 107 14.23 -3.91 7.23
N PRO A 108 14.61 -2.65 7.03
CA PRO A 108 13.73 -1.57 6.60
C PRO A 108 13.41 -1.60 5.10
N PHE A 109 12.23 -1.09 4.74
CA PHE A 109 11.72 -1.05 3.37
C PHE A 109 11.88 0.34 2.74
N SER A 110 12.11 0.39 1.43
CA SER A 110 12.20 1.65 0.67
C SER A 110 10.84 2.26 0.36
N LEU A 111 9.78 1.44 0.33
CA LEU A 111 8.39 1.84 0.29
C LEU A 111 7.54 0.81 1.04
N LEU A 112 6.64 1.29 1.89
CA LEU A 112 5.66 0.47 2.60
C LEU A 112 4.25 0.95 2.27
N PHE A 113 3.43 0.05 1.69
CA PHE A 113 2.02 0.31 1.42
C PHE A 113 1.14 -0.31 2.50
N LEU A 114 0.31 0.49 3.14
CA LEU A 114 -0.63 0.08 4.19
C LEU A 114 -2.05 0.06 3.63
N ASP A 115 -2.56 -1.13 3.31
CA ASP A 115 -3.93 -1.37 2.82
C ASP A 115 -4.75 -2.24 3.79
N SER A 116 -4.41 -2.18 5.06
CA SER A 116 -5.10 -2.89 6.13
C SER A 116 -5.37 -1.96 7.31
N ARG A 117 -6.49 -2.17 7.98
CA ARG A 117 -6.97 -1.29 9.05
C ARG A 117 -6.03 -1.30 10.27
N GLU A 118 -5.61 -2.48 10.71
CA GLU A 118 -4.85 -2.64 11.95
C GLU A 118 -3.49 -1.92 11.91
N PRO A 119 -2.60 -2.14 10.90
CA PRO A 119 -1.33 -1.43 10.84
C PRO A 119 -1.51 0.07 10.68
N LYS A 120 -2.53 0.53 9.94
CA LYS A 120 -2.87 1.96 9.88
C LYS A 120 -3.22 2.51 11.27
N ALA A 121 -4.05 1.80 12.03
CA ALA A 121 -4.50 2.20 13.37
C ALA A 121 -3.40 2.12 14.44
N SER A 122 -2.35 1.34 14.22
CA SER A 122 -1.19 1.26 15.12
C SER A 122 -0.34 2.55 15.11
N GLY A 123 -0.56 3.40 14.12
CA GLY A 123 0.06 4.72 14.03
C GLY A 123 1.54 4.71 13.62
N PRO A 124 2.16 5.90 13.55
CA PRO A 124 3.55 6.06 13.11
C PRO A 124 4.57 5.30 13.97
N ASP A 125 4.31 5.15 15.28
CA ASP A 125 5.24 4.46 16.20
C ASP A 125 5.51 3.01 15.82
N ALA A 126 4.47 2.29 15.39
CA ALA A 126 4.60 0.89 15.01
C ALA A 126 5.25 0.69 13.63
N ILE A 127 5.27 1.73 12.81
CA ILE A 127 5.65 1.67 11.39
C ILE A 127 7.03 2.28 11.12
N ALA A 128 7.46 3.24 11.96
CA ALA A 128 8.66 4.02 11.68
C ALA A 128 9.91 3.14 11.46
N ASP A 129 10.09 2.08 12.25
CA ASP A 129 11.27 1.21 12.14
C ASP A 129 11.24 0.27 10.93
N LEU A 130 10.05 0.11 10.31
CA LEU A 130 9.90 -0.70 9.10
C LEU A 130 10.38 0.01 7.82
N VAL A 131 10.63 1.31 7.88
CA VAL A 131 10.95 2.12 6.69
C VAL A 131 12.33 2.74 6.84
N GLU A 132 13.14 2.68 5.79
CA GLU A 132 14.46 3.30 5.76
C GLU A 132 14.38 4.84 5.77
N PRO A 133 15.43 5.57 6.22
CA PRO A 133 15.50 7.01 6.03
C PRO A 133 15.35 7.37 4.54
N GLY A 134 14.48 8.33 4.23
CA GLY A 134 14.07 8.67 2.86
C GLY A 134 13.08 7.71 2.21
N GLY A 135 12.73 6.62 2.89
CA GLY A 135 11.69 5.68 2.44
C GLY A 135 10.28 6.24 2.57
N LEU A 136 9.35 5.65 1.87
CA LEU A 136 7.96 6.10 1.78
C LEU A 136 7.01 5.16 2.52
N VAL A 137 6.03 5.74 3.20
CA VAL A 137 4.80 5.04 3.63
C VAL A 137 3.63 5.60 2.83
N VAL A 138 2.84 4.73 2.24
CA VAL A 138 1.58 5.09 1.56
C VAL A 138 0.44 4.43 2.31
N LEU A 139 -0.52 5.24 2.79
CA LEU A 139 -1.71 4.75 3.48
C LEU A 139 -2.93 5.02 2.61
N ASP A 140 -3.70 3.98 2.28
CA ASP A 140 -4.93 4.10 1.47
C ASP A 140 -6.19 4.29 2.33
N ASP A 141 -7.32 4.44 1.69
CA ASP A 141 -8.68 4.49 2.24
C ASP A 141 -8.99 5.72 3.08
N PHE A 142 -8.48 6.89 2.73
CA PHE A 142 -8.92 8.14 3.32
C PHE A 142 -9.99 8.82 2.46
N THR A 143 -10.92 9.51 3.12
CA THR A 143 -11.82 10.46 2.47
C THR A 143 -11.19 11.84 2.51
N PRO A 144 -11.14 12.60 1.40
CA PRO A 144 -10.54 13.94 1.38
C PRO A 144 -11.10 14.84 2.48
N CYS A 145 -10.20 15.54 3.20
CA CYS A 145 -10.56 16.44 4.28
C CYS A 145 -9.82 17.78 4.12
N SER A 146 -10.57 18.89 4.21
CA SER A 146 -10.02 20.26 4.08
C SER A 146 -9.97 21.02 5.41
N THR A 147 -10.34 20.39 6.53
CA THR A 147 -10.34 21.03 7.85
C THR A 147 -9.09 20.69 8.66
N TRP A 148 -8.75 21.57 9.60
CA TRP A 148 -7.76 21.30 10.62
C TRP A 148 -8.35 21.59 12.01
N PRO A 149 -8.29 20.65 12.98
CA PRO A 149 -7.81 19.29 12.81
C PRO A 149 -8.65 18.51 11.77
N PRO A 150 -8.10 17.42 11.20
CA PRO A 150 -8.83 16.62 10.21
C PRO A 150 -10.05 15.96 10.86
N VAL A 151 -11.14 15.87 10.11
CA VAL A 151 -12.42 15.33 10.61
C VAL A 151 -12.91 14.21 9.69
N HIS A 152 -13.35 13.10 10.29
CA HIS A 152 -14.04 12.00 9.62
C HIS A 152 -15.32 11.66 10.40
N ASP A 153 -16.46 11.55 9.73
CA ASP A 153 -17.78 11.27 10.32
C ASP A 153 -18.11 12.18 11.53
N GLY A 154 -17.77 13.47 11.41
CA GLY A 154 -18.07 14.49 12.44
C GLY A 154 -17.19 14.42 13.68
N ARG A 155 -16.12 13.64 13.68
CA ARG A 155 -15.15 13.50 14.76
C ARG A 155 -13.74 13.79 14.25
N VAL A 156 -12.84 14.21 15.16
CA VAL A 156 -11.42 14.34 14.82
C VAL A 156 -10.89 12.99 14.34
N ASP A 157 -10.27 12.99 13.16
CA ASP A 157 -9.57 11.83 12.61
C ASP A 157 -8.16 11.75 13.21
N VAL A 158 -8.08 11.15 14.40
CA VAL A 158 -6.85 11.06 15.18
C VAL A 158 -5.75 10.32 14.43
N LEU A 159 -6.11 9.29 13.66
CA LEU A 159 -5.16 8.54 12.85
C LEU A 159 -4.47 9.46 11.84
N ARG A 160 -5.25 10.20 11.07
CA ARG A 160 -4.74 11.16 10.07
C ARG A 160 -3.92 12.26 10.73
N GLU A 161 -4.42 12.81 11.86
CA GLU A 161 -3.72 13.85 12.59
C GLU A 161 -2.34 13.38 13.05
N GLN A 162 -2.23 12.17 13.62
CA GLN A 162 -0.96 11.57 14.04
C GLN A 162 0.04 11.49 12.88
N TRP A 163 -0.37 10.95 11.72
CA TRP A 163 0.52 10.85 10.57
C TRP A 163 0.93 12.20 9.99
N LEU A 164 0.05 13.21 10.03
CA LEU A 164 0.33 14.55 9.51
C LEU A 164 1.20 15.40 10.46
N THR A 165 1.31 15.02 11.74
CA THR A 165 2.05 15.80 12.75
C THR A 165 3.27 15.09 13.32
N ASP A 166 3.53 13.84 12.95
CA ASP A 166 4.70 13.10 13.45
C ASP A 166 6.00 13.67 12.86
N GLU A 167 6.90 14.11 13.74
CA GLU A 167 8.15 14.79 13.37
C GLU A 167 9.15 13.89 12.62
N ARG A 168 8.98 12.57 12.69
CA ARG A 168 9.83 11.60 11.97
C ARG A 168 9.48 11.50 10.49
N PHE A 169 8.34 12.07 10.09
CA PHE A 169 7.83 11.98 8.73
C PHE A 169 7.47 13.36 8.17
N THR A 170 7.76 13.54 6.91
CA THR A 170 7.16 14.61 6.11
C THR A 170 5.96 14.03 5.38
N THR A 171 4.75 14.41 5.80
CA THR A 171 3.51 13.78 5.33
C THR A 171 2.60 14.75 4.59
N VAL A 172 1.96 14.26 3.53
CA VAL A 172 0.96 15.00 2.75
C VAL A 172 -0.23 14.09 2.43
N GLU A 173 -1.44 14.68 2.44
CA GLU A 173 -2.64 14.04 1.89
C GLU A 173 -2.74 14.35 0.41
N VAL A 174 -2.92 13.31 -0.41
CA VAL A 174 -3.06 13.41 -1.88
C VAL A 174 -4.42 12.87 -2.29
N MET A 175 -5.25 13.71 -2.90
CA MET A 175 -6.51 13.26 -3.50
C MET A 175 -6.22 12.43 -4.75
N VAL A 176 -6.60 11.17 -4.72
CA VAL A 176 -6.49 10.25 -5.85
C VAL A 176 -7.77 10.20 -6.68
N ALA A 177 -8.92 10.48 -6.03
CA ALA A 177 -10.23 10.64 -6.66
C ALA A 177 -11.04 11.72 -5.91
N PRO A 178 -12.19 12.18 -6.43
CA PRO A 178 -13.00 13.18 -5.74
C PRO A 178 -13.48 12.76 -4.35
N ASP A 179 -13.59 11.46 -4.11
CA ASP A 179 -14.07 10.83 -2.89
C ASP A 179 -13.01 9.96 -2.18
N ALA A 180 -11.76 10.00 -2.64
CA ALA A 180 -10.69 9.19 -2.07
C ALA A 180 -9.35 9.95 -2.04
N SER A 181 -8.64 9.77 -0.95
CA SER A 181 -7.28 10.27 -0.76
C SER A 181 -6.38 9.21 -0.11
N VAL A 182 -5.10 9.43 -0.23
CA VAL A 182 -4.05 8.66 0.44
C VAL A 182 -3.18 9.60 1.25
N LEU A 183 -2.55 9.11 2.31
CA LEU A 183 -1.43 9.80 2.92
C LEU A 183 -0.12 9.25 2.35
N ILE A 184 0.80 10.14 2.02
CA ILE A 184 2.17 9.80 1.64
C ILE A 184 3.09 10.44 2.67
N ALA A 185 3.86 9.61 3.36
CA ALA A 185 4.79 10.02 4.40
C ALA A 185 6.21 9.60 4.00
N THR A 186 7.15 10.53 4.02
CA THR A 186 8.58 10.26 3.82
C THR A 186 9.28 10.30 5.16
N LYS A 187 9.99 9.23 5.51
CA LYS A 187 10.78 9.17 6.76
C LYS A 187 11.99 10.09 6.66
N SER A 188 12.21 10.90 7.69
CA SER A 188 13.38 11.79 7.83
C SER A 188 14.69 11.05 7.99
#